data_66958364170bebf1e163fdf36b03aba8
#
_entry.id   66958364170bebf1e163fdf36b03aba8
#
_cell.length_a   1.000
_cell.length_b   1.000
_cell.length_c   1.000
_cell.angle_alpha   90.00
_cell.angle_beta   90.00
_cell.angle_gamma   90.00
#
_symmetry.space_group_name_H-M   'P 1'
#
loop_
_entity.id
_entity.type
_entity.pdbx_description
1 polymer ?
#
loop_
_entity_poly.entity_id
_entity_poly.type
_entity_poly.pdbx_seq_one_letter_code
_entity_poly.pdbx_strand_id
1 'polypeptide(L)'
;MDIRRALARAGWRVHPWGLGLNRGAKPDTLELLGRRLDEIYDGRRVLLVGWSLGGMFARELAHRHPQKVRAVATLCSPFSGDYKTNTNVRELYERVAGHDVNEPPFPRASGKPPVPTLAFWSRRDGIVAPSAARGRGDEVDCAVEIDTYHVGAVLWRPALSRIVGEIETFLTGIEGRPPVRKACGVVVGHFENKPD
;
A
#
# COMPACT_ATOMS: atom_id res chain seq x y z
N MET A 1 -1.81 12.58 -13.67
CA MET A 1 -2.82 12.16 -12.65
C MET A 1 -2.15 11.11 -11.81
N ASP A 2 -2.27 11.16 -10.50
CA ASP A 2 -1.74 10.15 -9.59
C ASP A 2 -2.86 9.31 -8.98
N ILE A 3 -2.51 8.25 -8.26
CA ILE A 3 -3.47 7.31 -7.65
C ILE A 3 -4.45 8.01 -6.70
N ARG A 4 -4.02 9.07 -5.97
CA ARG A 4 -4.90 9.82 -5.07
C ARG A 4 -6.02 10.50 -5.84
N ARG A 5 -5.65 11.18 -6.95
CA ARG A 5 -6.64 11.82 -7.83
C ARG A 5 -7.53 10.81 -8.55
N ALA A 6 -7.01 9.62 -8.88
CA ALA A 6 -7.81 8.56 -9.49
C ALA A 6 -8.88 8.06 -8.50
N LEU A 7 -8.50 7.76 -7.27
CA LEU A 7 -9.42 7.37 -6.20
C LEU A 7 -10.45 8.49 -5.89
N ALA A 8 -9.99 9.74 -5.78
CA ALA A 8 -10.89 10.86 -5.53
C ALA A 8 -11.95 11.03 -6.64
N ARG A 9 -11.57 10.86 -7.92
CA ARG A 9 -12.52 10.88 -9.04
C ARG A 9 -13.51 9.71 -9.03
N ALA A 10 -13.13 8.58 -8.46
CA ALA A 10 -14.01 7.44 -8.22
C ALA A 10 -14.93 7.65 -6.99
N GLY A 11 -14.85 8.80 -6.32
CA GLY A 11 -15.71 9.17 -5.20
C GLY A 11 -15.17 8.81 -3.81
N TRP A 12 -13.89 8.41 -3.72
CA TRP A 12 -13.24 8.15 -2.44
C TRP A 12 -12.81 9.46 -1.77
N ARG A 13 -12.99 9.55 -0.45
CA ARG A 13 -12.35 10.57 0.36
C ARG A 13 -10.92 10.13 0.63
N VAL A 14 -9.95 10.79 0.03
CA VAL A 14 -8.54 10.39 0.06
C VAL A 14 -7.75 11.23 1.03
N HIS A 15 -6.99 10.58 1.90
CA HIS A 15 -6.06 11.21 2.83
C HIS A 15 -4.63 10.78 2.50
N PRO A 16 -3.68 11.71 2.33
CA PRO A 16 -2.28 11.37 2.22
C PRO A 16 -1.76 10.84 3.56
N TRP A 17 -0.64 10.13 3.51
CA TRP A 17 -0.02 9.57 4.72
C TRP A 17 0.40 10.62 5.76
N GLY A 18 0.65 11.87 5.33
CA GLY A 18 0.84 13.01 6.24
C GLY A 18 2.23 13.16 6.84
N LEU A 19 3.19 12.28 6.54
CA LEU A 19 4.52 12.26 7.15
C LEU A 19 5.65 12.81 6.23
N GLY A 20 5.28 13.58 5.21
CA GLY A 20 6.25 14.17 4.27
C GLY A 20 6.89 13.14 3.34
N LEU A 21 8.18 13.32 3.03
CA LEU A 21 8.94 12.45 2.14
C LEU A 21 9.27 11.11 2.81
N ASN A 22 8.87 10.00 2.19
CA ASN A 22 9.22 8.66 2.68
C ASN A 22 10.70 8.37 2.40
N ARG A 23 11.52 8.42 3.43
CA ARG A 23 12.96 8.13 3.39
C ARG A 23 13.33 6.78 4.00
N GLY A 24 12.40 5.84 4.02
CA GLY A 24 12.58 4.54 4.64
C GLY A 24 11.87 4.40 5.99
N ALA A 25 11.96 3.21 6.57
CA ALA A 25 11.41 2.92 7.88
C ALA A 25 12.24 3.60 8.97
N LYS A 26 11.56 4.19 9.95
CA LYS A 26 12.15 4.75 11.17
C LYS A 26 11.48 4.14 12.39
N PRO A 27 12.10 4.18 13.58
CA PRO A 27 11.53 3.59 14.79
C PRO A 27 10.10 4.04 15.10
N ASP A 28 9.80 5.31 14.84
CA ASP A 28 8.50 5.95 15.10
C ASP A 28 7.51 5.89 13.94
N THR A 29 7.91 5.36 12.77
CA THR A 29 7.08 5.39 11.55
C THR A 29 5.69 4.78 11.78
N LEU A 30 5.61 3.60 12.39
CA LEU A 30 4.32 2.93 12.58
C LEU A 30 3.47 3.61 13.65
N GLU A 31 4.08 4.22 14.65
CA GLU A 31 3.37 5.01 15.66
C GLU A 31 2.76 6.26 15.04
N LEU A 32 3.56 6.99 14.24
CA LEU A 32 3.10 8.18 13.51
C LEU A 32 1.96 7.84 12.54
N LEU A 33 2.06 6.72 11.82
CA LEU A 33 1.00 6.24 10.94
C LEU A 33 -0.25 5.81 11.71
N GLY A 34 -0.09 5.22 12.89
CA GLY A 34 -1.19 4.90 13.79
C GLY A 34 -1.93 6.15 14.24
N ARG A 35 -1.20 7.19 14.69
CA ARG A 35 -1.78 8.51 15.01
C ARG A 35 -2.50 9.13 13.80
N ARG A 36 -1.88 9.04 12.62
CA ARG A 36 -2.52 9.52 11.38
C ARG A 36 -3.81 8.79 11.07
N LEU A 37 -3.84 7.48 11.28
CA LEU A 37 -5.07 6.68 11.14
C LEU A 37 -6.14 7.15 12.13
N ASP A 38 -5.77 7.46 13.38
CA ASP A 38 -6.68 7.96 14.41
C ASP A 38 -7.28 9.31 14.04
N GLU A 39 -6.47 10.23 13.51
CA GLU A 39 -6.92 11.56 13.07
C GLU A 39 -8.00 11.51 11.98
N ILE A 40 -7.90 10.53 11.08
CA ILE A 40 -8.82 10.43 9.93
C ILE A 40 -9.99 9.47 10.18
N TYR A 41 -9.94 8.68 11.25
CA TYR A 41 -10.95 7.69 11.59
C TYR A 41 -12.21 8.38 12.14
N ASP A 42 -13.30 8.26 11.40
CA ASP A 42 -14.61 8.84 11.74
C ASP A 42 -15.65 7.76 12.13
N GLY A 43 -15.19 6.62 12.62
CA GLY A 43 -16.04 5.45 12.93
C GLY A 43 -16.22 4.49 11.74
N ARG A 44 -15.79 4.84 10.53
CA ARG A 44 -15.81 3.98 9.35
C ARG A 44 -14.42 3.44 9.06
N ARG A 45 -14.32 2.12 8.86
CA ARG A 45 -13.05 1.47 8.55
C ARG A 45 -12.44 2.00 7.26
N VAL A 46 -11.12 2.17 7.25
CA VAL A 46 -10.33 2.82 6.21
C VAL A 46 -9.72 1.80 5.26
N LEU A 47 -9.82 2.02 3.94
CA LEU A 47 -9.02 1.30 2.95
C LEU A 47 -7.60 1.88 2.95
N LEU A 48 -6.61 1.04 3.22
CA LEU A 48 -5.19 1.41 3.09
C LEU A 48 -4.71 1.06 1.68
N VAL A 49 -4.17 2.05 0.96
CA VAL A 49 -3.55 1.83 -0.36
C VAL A 49 -2.09 2.22 -0.27
N GLY A 50 -1.19 1.26 -0.46
CA GLY A 50 0.24 1.49 -0.32
C GLY A 50 1.02 1.09 -1.57
N TRP A 51 1.90 1.98 -2.06
CA TRP A 51 2.81 1.72 -3.17
C TRP A 51 4.20 1.43 -2.68
N SER A 52 4.86 0.39 -3.25
CA SER A 52 6.23 0.03 -2.93
C SER A 52 6.42 -0.15 -1.41
N LEU A 53 7.37 0.53 -0.78
CA LEU A 53 7.54 0.54 0.68
C LEU A 53 6.26 0.94 1.44
N GLY A 54 5.45 1.82 0.87
CA GLY A 54 4.18 2.22 1.46
C GLY A 54 3.19 1.07 1.64
N GLY A 55 3.24 0.06 0.77
CA GLY A 55 2.43 -1.15 0.95
C GLY A 55 2.90 -2.02 2.12
N MET A 56 4.20 -2.03 2.40
CA MET A 56 4.74 -2.66 3.62
C MET A 56 4.16 -2.00 4.87
N PHE A 57 4.21 -0.66 4.94
CA PHE A 57 3.63 0.09 6.06
C PHE A 57 2.11 -0.10 6.18
N ALA A 58 1.39 -0.15 5.06
CA ALA A 58 -0.05 -0.40 5.07
C ALA A 58 -0.38 -1.77 5.68
N ARG A 59 0.41 -2.82 5.36
CA ARG A 59 0.26 -4.15 5.95
C ARG A 59 0.54 -4.15 7.45
N GLU A 60 1.65 -3.54 7.87
CA GLU A 60 2.01 -3.43 9.30
C GLU A 60 0.93 -2.66 10.10
N LEU A 61 0.42 -1.57 9.53
CA LEU A 61 -0.65 -0.79 10.15
C LEU A 61 -1.94 -1.60 10.30
N ALA A 62 -2.27 -2.42 9.30
CA ALA A 62 -3.44 -3.29 9.34
C ALA A 62 -3.31 -4.43 10.36
N HIS A 63 -2.10 -4.94 10.61
CA HIS A 63 -1.84 -5.88 11.71
C HIS A 63 -2.07 -5.24 13.09
N ARG A 64 -1.66 -3.98 13.25
CA ARG A 64 -1.75 -3.26 14.54
C ARG A 64 -3.14 -2.69 14.83
N HIS A 65 -3.88 -2.31 13.78
CA HIS A 65 -5.18 -1.64 13.89
C HIS A 65 -6.28 -2.29 13.03
N PRO A 66 -6.50 -3.61 13.10
CA PRO A 66 -7.44 -4.30 12.21
C PRO A 66 -8.88 -3.79 12.36
N GLN A 67 -9.25 -3.31 13.55
CA GLN A 67 -10.58 -2.76 13.83
C GLN A 67 -10.85 -1.44 13.09
N LYS A 68 -9.82 -0.70 12.70
CA LYS A 68 -9.93 0.58 11.96
C LYS A 68 -9.71 0.40 10.46
N VAL A 69 -9.16 -0.75 10.03
CA VAL A 69 -8.82 -1.02 8.63
C VAL A 69 -9.89 -1.88 7.99
N ARG A 70 -10.39 -1.44 6.83
CA ARG A 70 -11.38 -2.15 6.02
C ARG A 70 -10.73 -3.21 5.15
N ALA A 71 -9.65 -2.83 4.49
CA ALA A 71 -8.85 -3.68 3.60
C ALA A 71 -7.49 -3.02 3.34
N VAL A 72 -6.55 -3.81 2.83
CA VAL A 72 -5.25 -3.32 2.33
C VAL A 72 -5.15 -3.60 0.84
N ALA A 73 -4.77 -2.59 0.05
CA ALA A 73 -4.36 -2.74 -1.34
C ALA A 73 -2.87 -2.34 -1.48
N THR A 74 -2.03 -3.29 -1.88
CA THR A 74 -0.61 -3.04 -2.14
C THR A 74 -0.35 -2.88 -3.62
N LEU A 75 0.43 -1.87 -4.02
CA LEU A 75 0.79 -1.60 -5.40
C LEU A 75 2.30 -1.84 -5.57
N CYS A 76 2.68 -2.91 -6.27
CA CYS A 76 4.08 -3.24 -6.54
C CYS A 76 4.96 -3.20 -5.27
N SER A 77 4.50 -3.82 -4.17
CA SER A 77 5.16 -3.78 -2.86
C SER A 77 5.88 -5.09 -2.56
N PRO A 78 7.14 -5.08 -2.08
CA PRO A 78 7.94 -6.29 -1.87
C PRO A 78 7.66 -6.95 -0.51
N PHE A 79 6.41 -7.41 -0.27
CA PHE A 79 6.01 -7.95 1.04
C PHE A 79 6.24 -9.44 1.24
N SER A 80 6.53 -10.19 0.17
CA SER A 80 6.68 -11.66 0.22
C SER A 80 8.12 -12.09 -0.09
N GLY A 81 8.57 -13.18 0.51
CA GLY A 81 9.88 -13.78 0.24
C GLY A 81 11.05 -13.12 0.97
N ASP A 82 12.25 -13.28 0.42
CA ASP A 82 13.48 -12.73 1.00
C ASP A 82 13.68 -11.27 0.60
N TYR A 83 13.66 -10.38 1.56
CA TYR A 83 13.81 -8.94 1.33
C TYR A 83 15.14 -8.54 0.69
N LYS A 84 16.21 -9.35 0.82
CA LYS A 84 17.49 -9.08 0.16
C LYS A 84 17.42 -9.23 -1.35
N THR A 85 16.52 -10.06 -1.86
CA THR A 85 16.37 -10.36 -3.29
C THR A 85 15.11 -9.77 -3.92
N ASN A 86 14.23 -9.18 -3.12
CA ASN A 86 12.92 -8.69 -3.56
C ASN A 86 12.96 -7.42 -4.40
N THR A 87 14.10 -6.69 -4.41
CA THR A 87 14.19 -5.40 -5.10
C THR A 87 15.60 -5.12 -5.60
N ASN A 88 15.69 -4.49 -6.78
CA ASN A 88 16.96 -4.06 -7.38
C ASN A 88 17.53 -2.78 -6.73
N VAL A 89 16.77 -2.12 -5.86
CA VAL A 89 17.18 -0.86 -5.21
C VAL A 89 17.51 -1.04 -3.72
N ARG A 90 17.79 -2.27 -3.28
CA ARG A 90 18.10 -2.59 -1.89
C ARG A 90 19.21 -1.70 -1.31
N GLU A 91 20.36 -1.64 -1.98
CA GLU A 91 21.50 -0.86 -1.49
C GLU A 91 21.20 0.63 -1.36
N LEU A 92 20.43 1.17 -2.32
CA LEU A 92 19.95 2.55 -2.25
C LEU A 92 19.01 2.75 -1.07
N TYR A 93 18.09 1.80 -0.86
CA TYR A 93 17.18 1.84 0.28
C TYR A 93 17.93 1.83 1.62
N GLU A 94 18.85 0.87 1.81
CA GLU A 94 19.64 0.74 3.04
C GLU A 94 20.47 1.99 3.34
N ARG A 95 21.04 2.61 2.28
CA ARG A 95 21.78 3.88 2.42
C ARG A 95 20.88 5.03 2.86
N VAL A 96 19.67 5.13 2.32
CA VAL A 96 18.72 6.22 2.63
C VAL A 96 18.02 5.98 3.96
N ALA A 97 17.65 4.75 4.26
CA ALA A 97 16.95 4.35 5.49
C ALA A 97 17.91 4.29 6.71
N GLY A 98 19.19 3.99 6.46
CA GLY A 98 20.21 3.89 7.50
C GLY A 98 20.21 2.55 8.26
N HIS A 99 19.57 1.51 7.71
CA HIS A 99 19.53 0.17 8.31
C HIS A 99 19.44 -0.92 7.23
N ASP A 100 19.83 -2.16 7.58
CA ASP A 100 19.66 -3.34 6.72
C ASP A 100 18.17 -3.62 6.47
N VAL A 101 17.84 -4.07 5.28
CA VAL A 101 16.46 -4.36 4.88
C VAL A 101 15.82 -5.47 5.73
N ASN A 102 16.60 -6.39 6.27
CA ASN A 102 16.14 -7.47 7.16
C ASN A 102 16.10 -7.09 8.64
N GLU A 103 16.72 -5.96 8.99
CA GLU A 103 16.75 -5.43 10.35
C GLU A 103 16.02 -4.09 10.42
N PRO A 104 14.71 -4.07 10.12
CA PRO A 104 13.94 -2.83 10.21
C PRO A 104 13.89 -2.35 11.67
N PRO A 105 13.73 -1.04 11.89
CA PRO A 105 13.75 -0.45 13.22
C PRO A 105 12.51 -0.81 14.08
N PHE A 106 11.66 -1.70 13.59
CA PHE A 106 10.50 -2.26 14.32
C PHE A 106 10.25 -3.71 13.89
N PRO A 107 9.69 -4.56 14.78
CA PRO A 107 9.32 -5.92 14.43
C PRO A 107 8.28 -5.95 13.31
N ARG A 108 8.52 -6.78 12.28
CA ARG A 108 7.56 -7.03 11.21
C ARG A 108 6.57 -8.11 11.61
N ALA A 109 5.31 -7.88 11.32
CA ALA A 109 4.30 -8.92 11.44
C ALA A 109 4.48 -9.96 10.33
N SER A 110 4.26 -11.24 10.65
CA SER A 110 4.31 -12.34 9.70
C SER A 110 2.93 -12.61 9.08
N GLY A 111 2.94 -13.09 7.84
CA GLY A 111 1.74 -13.54 7.16
C GLY A 111 0.80 -12.43 6.67
N LYS A 112 -0.44 -12.83 6.43
CA LYS A 112 -1.50 -11.94 5.97
C LYS A 112 -2.04 -11.10 7.12
N PRO A 113 -2.26 -9.78 6.95
CA PRO A 113 -3.02 -8.99 7.91
C PRO A 113 -4.41 -9.59 8.16
N PRO A 114 -4.99 -9.47 9.38
CA PRO A 114 -6.30 -10.02 9.72
C PRO A 114 -7.46 -9.20 9.13
N VAL A 115 -7.27 -8.67 7.93
CA VAL A 115 -8.23 -7.92 7.12
C VAL A 115 -8.10 -8.34 5.65
N PRO A 116 -9.10 -8.09 4.81
CA PRO A 116 -9.01 -8.37 3.38
C PRO A 116 -7.81 -7.69 2.72
N THR A 117 -7.07 -8.42 1.89
CA THR A 117 -5.85 -7.97 1.23
C THR A 117 -5.87 -8.20 -0.26
N LEU A 118 -5.53 -7.16 -1.02
CA LEU A 118 -5.42 -7.15 -2.47
C LEU A 118 -4.02 -6.71 -2.88
N ALA A 119 -3.32 -7.51 -3.69
CA ALA A 119 -1.99 -7.18 -4.18
C ALA A 119 -2.01 -6.91 -5.70
N PHE A 120 -1.49 -5.76 -6.10
CA PHE A 120 -1.20 -5.46 -7.50
C PHE A 120 0.28 -5.67 -7.78
N TRP A 121 0.59 -6.44 -8.81
CA TRP A 121 1.95 -6.76 -9.22
C TRP A 121 2.11 -6.66 -10.73
N SER A 122 3.34 -6.53 -11.22
CA SER A 122 3.62 -6.43 -12.65
C SER A 122 4.87 -7.21 -13.01
N ARG A 123 4.83 -7.92 -14.16
CA ARG A 123 6.02 -8.53 -14.76
C ARG A 123 7.02 -7.50 -15.27
N ARG A 124 6.56 -6.29 -15.55
CA ARG A 124 7.34 -5.18 -16.10
C ARG A 124 7.81 -4.19 -15.03
N ASP A 125 7.66 -4.52 -13.75
CA ASP A 125 7.97 -3.60 -12.64
C ASP A 125 9.39 -3.03 -12.70
N GLY A 126 10.39 -3.88 -12.92
CA GLY A 126 11.79 -3.48 -13.07
C GLY A 126 12.50 -3.09 -11.75
N ILE A 127 11.77 -2.88 -10.66
CA ILE A 127 12.29 -2.52 -9.33
C ILE A 127 12.01 -3.63 -8.32
N VAL A 128 10.75 -4.04 -8.19
CA VAL A 128 10.29 -5.09 -7.27
C VAL A 128 10.09 -6.39 -8.04
N ALA A 129 10.61 -7.49 -7.52
CA ALA A 129 10.41 -8.80 -8.11
C ALA A 129 8.91 -9.15 -8.16
N PRO A 130 8.38 -9.65 -9.28
CA PRO A 130 6.96 -9.99 -9.42
C PRO A 130 6.45 -10.95 -8.33
N SER A 131 7.25 -11.96 -7.96
CA SER A 131 6.93 -12.90 -6.88
C SER A 131 6.79 -12.22 -5.52
N ALA A 132 7.64 -11.24 -5.24
CA ALA A 132 7.62 -10.49 -3.99
C ALA A 132 6.41 -9.56 -3.86
N ALA A 133 5.92 -9.01 -4.99
CA ALA A 133 4.76 -8.14 -5.02
C ALA A 133 3.44 -8.90 -5.14
N ARG A 134 3.46 -10.09 -5.76
CA ARG A 134 2.29 -10.97 -5.91
C ARG A 134 1.89 -11.61 -4.58
N GLY A 135 2.89 -12.02 -3.79
CA GLY A 135 2.69 -12.79 -2.57
C GLY A 135 2.31 -14.25 -2.82
N ARG A 136 2.22 -15.01 -1.74
CA ARG A 136 1.73 -16.38 -1.68
C ARG A 136 0.26 -16.39 -1.24
N GLY A 137 -0.42 -17.55 -1.40
CA GLY A 137 -1.83 -17.69 -1.05
C GLY A 137 -2.15 -17.51 0.44
N ASP A 138 -1.15 -17.66 1.31
CA ASP A 138 -1.24 -17.44 2.75
C ASP A 138 -0.94 -15.99 3.17
N GLU A 139 -0.54 -15.14 2.22
CA GLU A 139 -0.15 -13.74 2.48
C GLU A 139 -1.13 -12.71 1.91
N VAL A 140 -2.02 -13.14 0.99
CA VAL A 140 -2.95 -12.25 0.27
C VAL A 140 -4.23 -12.98 -0.13
N ASP A 141 -5.38 -12.30 -0.11
CA ASP A 141 -6.65 -12.90 -0.54
C ASP A 141 -6.82 -12.86 -2.07
N CYS A 142 -6.31 -11.81 -2.72
CA CYS A 142 -6.39 -11.66 -4.17
C CYS A 142 -5.12 -10.98 -4.70
N ALA A 143 -4.58 -11.47 -5.80
CA ALA A 143 -3.44 -10.89 -6.51
C ALA A 143 -3.79 -10.61 -7.96
N VAL A 144 -3.64 -9.36 -8.39
CA VAL A 144 -3.98 -8.87 -9.73
C VAL A 144 -2.74 -8.44 -10.47
N GLU A 145 -2.52 -8.99 -11.65
CA GLU A 145 -1.46 -8.52 -12.55
C GLU A 145 -1.89 -7.23 -13.26
N ILE A 146 -1.02 -6.24 -13.25
CA ILE A 146 -1.17 -5.00 -14.02
C ILE A 146 0.00 -4.87 -15.00
N ASP A 147 -0.26 -4.46 -16.23
CA ASP A 147 0.79 -4.30 -17.25
C ASP A 147 1.37 -2.88 -17.18
N THR A 148 2.36 -2.68 -16.29
CA THR A 148 2.99 -1.37 -16.12
C THR A 148 4.38 -1.48 -15.49
N TYR A 149 5.20 -0.43 -15.61
CA TYR A 149 6.43 -0.28 -14.83
C TYR A 149 6.12 0.18 -13.40
N HIS A 150 7.08 0.05 -12.48
CA HIS A 150 6.91 0.35 -11.04
C HIS A 150 6.21 1.68 -10.76
N VAL A 151 6.71 2.77 -11.35
CA VAL A 151 6.13 4.11 -11.18
C VAL A 151 4.78 4.26 -11.89
N GLY A 152 4.57 3.51 -12.98
CA GLY A 152 3.31 3.52 -13.72
C GLY A 152 2.11 3.02 -12.90
N ALA A 153 2.33 2.18 -11.89
CA ALA A 153 1.28 1.74 -10.97
C ALA A 153 0.60 2.91 -10.22
N VAL A 154 1.26 4.07 -10.15
CA VAL A 154 0.74 5.23 -9.42
C VAL A 154 0.57 6.47 -10.28
N LEU A 155 1.06 6.49 -11.53
CA LEU A 155 1.01 7.66 -12.43
C LEU A 155 0.37 7.38 -13.79
N TRP A 156 0.40 6.15 -14.30
CA TRP A 156 -0.09 5.84 -15.65
C TRP A 156 -1.61 5.61 -15.65
N ARG A 157 -2.33 6.43 -16.39
CA ARG A 157 -3.81 6.44 -16.40
C ARG A 157 -4.47 5.07 -16.62
N PRO A 158 -4.07 4.25 -17.61
CA PRO A 158 -4.69 2.93 -17.79
C PRO A 158 -4.52 2.02 -16.59
N ALA A 159 -3.30 1.97 -16.00
CA ALA A 159 -3.07 1.21 -14.77
C ALA A 159 -3.91 1.73 -13.59
N LEU A 160 -3.99 3.05 -13.43
CA LEU A 160 -4.80 3.68 -12.39
C LEU A 160 -6.28 3.33 -12.51
N SER A 161 -6.85 3.37 -13.72
CA SER A 161 -8.25 3.02 -13.96
C SER A 161 -8.51 1.56 -13.62
N ARG A 162 -7.61 0.66 -14.01
CA ARG A 162 -7.70 -0.77 -13.68
C ARG A 162 -7.59 -0.99 -12.17
N ILE A 163 -6.59 -0.40 -11.51
CA ILE A 163 -6.39 -0.53 -10.06
C ILE A 163 -7.64 -0.10 -9.29
N VAL A 164 -8.22 1.05 -9.64
CA VAL A 164 -9.43 1.55 -8.97
C VAL A 164 -10.61 0.61 -9.19
N GLY A 165 -10.84 0.14 -10.42
CA GLY A 165 -11.91 -0.80 -10.74
C GLY A 165 -11.76 -2.14 -10.01
N GLU A 166 -10.54 -2.70 -9.95
CA GLU A 166 -10.27 -3.95 -9.23
C GLU A 166 -10.45 -3.79 -7.71
N ILE A 167 -10.06 -2.65 -7.13
CA ILE A 167 -10.33 -2.34 -5.71
C ILE A 167 -11.84 -2.33 -5.45
N GLU A 168 -12.64 -1.68 -6.29
CA GLU A 168 -14.09 -1.63 -6.13
C GLU A 168 -14.72 -3.01 -6.29
N THR A 169 -14.29 -3.80 -7.27
CA THR A 169 -14.74 -5.18 -7.48
C THR A 169 -14.41 -6.07 -6.28
N PHE A 170 -13.17 -6.01 -5.79
CA PHE A 170 -12.73 -6.77 -4.63
C PHE A 170 -13.56 -6.45 -3.39
N LEU A 171 -13.76 -5.16 -3.09
CA LEU A 171 -14.55 -4.75 -1.94
C LEU A 171 -16.03 -5.14 -2.07
N THR A 172 -16.60 -5.07 -3.27
CA THR A 172 -17.97 -5.54 -3.56
C THR A 172 -18.09 -7.03 -3.28
N GLY A 173 -17.12 -7.82 -3.73
CA GLY A 173 -17.09 -9.27 -3.50
C GLY A 173 -17.05 -9.67 -2.03
N ILE A 174 -16.32 -8.91 -1.21
CA ILE A 174 -16.20 -9.16 0.23
C ILE A 174 -17.48 -8.76 0.98
N GLU A 175 -18.11 -7.65 0.59
CA GLU A 175 -19.21 -7.04 1.34
C GLU A 175 -20.60 -7.44 0.81
N GLY A 176 -20.65 -8.10 -0.35
CA GLY A 176 -21.91 -8.44 -1.03
C GLY A 176 -22.70 -7.22 -1.52
N ARG A 177 -22.08 -6.02 -1.52
CA ARG A 177 -22.68 -4.75 -1.95
C ARG A 177 -21.59 -3.80 -2.46
N PRO A 178 -21.93 -2.84 -3.35
CA PRO A 178 -21.00 -1.81 -3.79
C PRO A 178 -20.39 -1.06 -2.59
N PRO A 179 -19.09 -0.75 -2.63
CA PRO A 179 -18.43 -0.02 -1.55
C PRO A 179 -19.09 1.34 -1.32
N VAL A 180 -19.28 1.71 -0.07
CA VAL A 180 -19.70 3.07 0.28
C VAL A 180 -18.53 4.00 -0.06
N ARG A 181 -18.61 4.70 -1.20
CA ARG A 181 -17.51 5.52 -1.77
C ARG A 181 -17.10 6.70 -0.88
N LYS A 182 -17.89 7.05 0.12
CA LYS A 182 -17.53 8.05 1.15
C LYS A 182 -16.63 7.48 2.25
N ALA A 183 -16.25 6.21 2.17
CA ALA A 183 -15.29 5.64 3.10
C ALA A 183 -13.90 6.25 2.86
N CYS A 184 -13.18 6.50 3.95
CA CYS A 184 -11.85 7.09 3.93
C CYS A 184 -10.83 6.10 3.36
N GLY A 185 -9.98 6.55 2.45
CA GLY A 185 -8.80 5.80 1.98
C GLY A 185 -7.53 6.58 2.32
N VAL A 186 -6.56 5.92 2.95
CA VAL A 186 -5.21 6.48 3.15
C VAL A 186 -4.32 5.94 2.05
N VAL A 187 -3.70 6.84 1.28
CA VAL A 187 -2.62 6.47 0.37
C VAL A 187 -1.31 6.63 1.12
N VAL A 188 -0.68 5.50 1.47
CA VAL A 188 0.65 5.46 2.06
C VAL A 188 1.64 5.34 0.90
N GLY A 189 2.33 6.42 0.55
CA GLY A 189 3.29 6.40 -0.56
C GLY A 189 4.03 7.71 -0.78
N HIS A 190 5.01 7.63 -1.68
CA HIS A 190 5.94 8.70 -2.01
C HIS A 190 5.28 9.67 -3.01
N PHE A 191 4.62 10.72 -2.51
CA PHE A 191 4.16 11.81 -3.36
C PHE A 191 4.46 13.13 -2.66
N GLU A 192 5.35 13.92 -3.26
CA GLU A 192 5.53 15.31 -2.84
C GLU A 192 4.21 16.07 -3.00
N ASN A 193 3.72 16.66 -1.92
CA ASN A 193 2.85 17.81 -2.06
C ASN A 193 3.73 18.96 -2.55
N LYS A 194 3.67 19.32 -3.84
CA LYS A 194 3.98 20.71 -4.19
C LYS A 194 2.87 21.55 -3.55
N PRO A 195 3.21 22.54 -2.72
CA PRO A 195 2.24 23.56 -2.36
C PRO A 195 1.80 24.25 -3.66
N ASP A 196 0.52 24.48 -3.82
CA ASP A 196 -0.05 25.35 -4.85
C ASP A 196 0.48 26.79 -4.66
#